data_598ba51b91895c3990e9fd20f3b2b575
#
_entry.id   598ba51b91895c3990e9fd20f3b2b575
#
_cell.length_a   1.000
_cell.length_b   1.000
_cell.length_c   1.000
_cell.angle_alpha   90.00
_cell.angle_beta   90.00
_cell.angle_gamma   90.00
#
_symmetry.space_group_name_H-M   'P 1'
#
loop_
_entity.id
_entity.type
_entity.pdbx_description
1 polymer ?
#
loop_
_entity_poly.entity_id
_entity_poly.type
_entity_poly.pdbx_seq_one_letter_code
_entity_poly.pdbx_strand_id
1 'polypeptide(L)'
;IGAVLVGVNYAKGLAYAAGKPLVPVHHLRGHIAANYLTHPELKPPFLCLVASGGHSHIVMVEDWCRYKILGRTVDDAAGEAYDKVARTLGLPYPGGPSVAAAARGGDPKAYKLPVPQVEGKYNVSFSGLKTAVINEVHNAEQKGNTVNVADMAASFQERIDQILAKKLLTAAADTGAKTICLAGGVAANGRLRQLVNDGAQKLGCRVFLPELKYCGDNGAMIATQGYYEYRDGNLADWTLNGLPTLPIDYR
;
A
#
# COMPACT_ATOMS: atom_id res chain seq x y z
N ILE A 1 -18.38 5.73 3.79
CA ILE A 1 -19.09 4.67 4.56
C ILE A 1 -20.34 4.15 3.81
N GLY A 2 -21.08 5.01 3.08
CA GLY A 2 -22.32 4.62 2.41
C GLY A 2 -22.19 3.40 1.49
N ALA A 3 -21.21 3.40 0.57
CA ALA A 3 -20.97 2.28 -0.34
C ALA A 3 -20.61 0.97 0.41
N VAL A 4 -19.87 1.07 1.51
CA VAL A 4 -19.52 -0.07 2.36
C VAL A 4 -20.77 -0.67 3.00
N LEU A 5 -21.68 0.18 3.52
CA LEU A 5 -22.94 -0.27 4.11
C LEU A 5 -23.86 -0.97 3.11
N VAL A 6 -23.93 -0.48 1.87
CA VAL A 6 -24.67 -1.15 0.79
C VAL A 6 -24.11 -2.55 0.55
N GLY A 7 -22.79 -2.69 0.42
CA GLY A 7 -22.14 -3.99 0.22
C GLY A 7 -22.36 -4.95 1.39
N VAL A 8 -22.22 -4.47 2.63
CA VAL A 8 -22.46 -5.28 3.84
C VAL A 8 -23.90 -5.78 3.90
N ASN A 9 -24.89 -4.90 3.67
CA ASN A 9 -26.31 -5.29 3.72
C ASN A 9 -26.66 -6.27 2.59
N TYR A 10 -26.09 -6.07 1.39
CA TYR A 10 -26.29 -7.00 0.29
C TYR A 10 -25.72 -8.38 0.61
N ALA A 11 -24.49 -8.44 1.14
CA ALA A 11 -23.87 -9.70 1.54
C ALA A 11 -24.64 -10.42 2.65
N LYS A 12 -25.17 -9.67 3.64
CA LYS A 12 -26.06 -10.22 4.67
C LYS A 12 -27.30 -10.84 4.07
N GLY A 13 -27.97 -10.12 3.16
CA GLY A 13 -29.18 -10.63 2.49
C GLY A 13 -28.93 -11.92 1.72
N LEU A 14 -27.81 -12.00 0.98
CA LEU A 14 -27.39 -13.20 0.25
C LEU A 14 -27.10 -14.37 1.20
N ALA A 15 -26.31 -14.13 2.25
CA ALA A 15 -25.93 -15.16 3.22
C ALA A 15 -27.17 -15.70 3.94
N TYR A 16 -28.09 -14.82 4.35
CA TYR A 16 -29.35 -15.19 5.00
C TYR A 16 -30.21 -16.04 4.07
N ALA A 17 -30.44 -15.58 2.85
CA ALA A 17 -31.29 -16.29 1.89
C ALA A 17 -30.71 -17.66 1.48
N ALA A 18 -29.36 -17.76 1.43
CA ALA A 18 -28.66 -19.00 1.07
C ALA A 18 -28.38 -19.93 2.27
N GLY A 19 -28.75 -19.55 3.49
CA GLY A 19 -28.42 -20.31 4.71
C GLY A 19 -26.93 -20.49 4.91
N LYS A 20 -26.09 -19.50 4.53
CA LYS A 20 -24.63 -19.54 4.61
C LYS A 20 -24.10 -18.65 5.74
N PRO A 21 -22.97 -19.02 6.37
CA PRO A 21 -22.34 -18.17 7.36
C PRO A 21 -21.82 -16.87 6.73
N LEU A 22 -21.83 -15.79 7.51
CA LEU A 22 -21.28 -14.51 7.14
C LEU A 22 -19.86 -14.39 7.71
N VAL A 23 -18.90 -14.08 6.85
CA VAL A 23 -17.49 -13.95 7.24
C VAL A 23 -17.08 -12.48 7.13
N PRO A 24 -16.69 -11.82 8.23
CA PRO A 24 -16.18 -10.46 8.18
C PRO A 24 -14.75 -10.45 7.66
N VAL A 25 -14.44 -9.54 6.75
CA VAL A 25 -13.09 -9.42 6.17
C VAL A 25 -12.58 -7.99 6.30
N HIS A 26 -11.39 -7.85 6.86
CA HIS A 26 -10.70 -6.58 6.92
C HIS A 26 -10.04 -6.28 5.55
N HIS A 27 -10.33 -5.11 4.98
CA HIS A 27 -9.89 -4.72 3.63
C HIS A 27 -8.37 -4.85 3.43
N LEU A 28 -7.55 -4.37 4.38
CA LEU A 28 -6.09 -4.45 4.27
C LEU A 28 -5.55 -5.88 4.39
N ARG A 29 -6.23 -6.75 5.16
CA ARG A 29 -5.91 -8.19 5.20
C ARG A 29 -6.18 -8.81 3.83
N GLY A 30 -7.26 -8.38 3.15
CA GLY A 30 -7.53 -8.75 1.77
C GLY A 30 -6.38 -8.40 0.82
N HIS A 31 -5.86 -7.17 0.89
CA HIS A 31 -4.69 -6.79 0.08
C HIS A 31 -3.48 -7.70 0.32
N ILE A 32 -3.20 -8.08 1.56
CA ILE A 32 -2.13 -9.04 1.86
C ILE A 32 -2.44 -10.40 1.24
N ALA A 33 -3.68 -10.87 1.39
CA ALA A 33 -4.13 -12.16 0.87
C ALA A 33 -4.11 -12.26 -0.67
N ALA A 34 -4.11 -11.13 -1.38
CA ALA A 34 -3.90 -11.10 -2.83
C ALA A 34 -2.60 -11.79 -3.28
N ASN A 35 -1.58 -11.81 -2.41
CA ASN A 35 -0.35 -12.54 -2.69
C ASN A 35 -0.55 -14.06 -2.75
N TYR A 36 -1.49 -14.61 -2.00
CA TYR A 36 -1.77 -16.06 -2.02
C TYR A 36 -2.43 -16.52 -3.32
N LEU A 37 -3.10 -15.59 -4.05
CA LEU A 37 -3.65 -15.88 -5.38
C LEU A 37 -2.55 -16.06 -6.43
N THR A 38 -1.49 -15.28 -6.32
CA THR A 38 -0.33 -15.35 -7.21
C THR A 38 0.65 -16.46 -6.78
N HIS A 39 0.78 -16.65 -5.46
CA HIS A 39 1.78 -17.50 -4.83
C HIS A 39 1.12 -18.42 -3.81
N PRO A 40 0.49 -19.53 -4.25
CA PRO A 40 -0.15 -20.48 -3.34
C PRO A 40 0.80 -21.13 -2.32
N GLU A 41 2.10 -21.12 -2.63
CA GLU A 41 3.16 -21.63 -1.76
C GLU A 41 3.55 -20.67 -0.62
N LEU A 42 3.14 -19.40 -0.69
CA LEU A 42 3.45 -18.40 0.34
C LEU A 42 2.74 -18.75 1.64
N LYS A 43 3.50 -18.83 2.71
CA LYS A 43 2.99 -19.12 4.05
C LYS A 43 3.56 -18.14 5.08
N PRO A 44 2.79 -17.76 6.09
CA PRO A 44 3.30 -17.04 7.25
C PRO A 44 4.41 -17.84 7.97
N PRO A 45 5.34 -17.19 8.70
CA PRO A 45 5.41 -15.73 8.86
C PRO A 45 6.17 -15.02 7.73
N PHE A 46 5.76 -13.78 7.43
CA PHE A 46 6.47 -12.91 6.49
C PHE A 46 6.21 -11.42 6.77
N LEU A 47 7.07 -10.55 6.25
CA LEU A 47 6.87 -9.11 6.28
C LEU A 47 6.12 -8.65 5.03
N CYS A 48 5.15 -7.76 5.21
CA CYS A 48 4.42 -7.14 4.10
C CYS A 48 4.41 -5.62 4.20
N LEU A 49 4.78 -4.94 3.12
CA LEU A 49 4.47 -3.54 2.93
C LEU A 49 3.09 -3.44 2.27
N VAL A 50 2.11 -2.95 3.02
CA VAL A 50 0.78 -2.62 2.51
C VAL A 50 0.76 -1.13 2.18
N ALA A 51 0.72 -0.78 0.90
CA ALA A 51 0.71 0.60 0.43
C ALA A 51 -0.42 0.82 -0.58
N SER A 52 -1.37 1.65 -0.22
CA SER A 52 -2.58 1.96 -0.99
C SER A 52 -2.90 3.46 -0.96
N GLY A 53 -4.06 3.86 -1.48
CA GLY A 53 -4.55 5.23 -1.43
C GLY A 53 -4.69 5.78 -0.01
N GLY A 54 -5.16 4.97 0.94
CA GLY A 54 -5.43 5.40 2.32
C GLY A 54 -4.47 4.85 3.38
N HIS A 55 -3.58 3.94 3.03
CA HIS A 55 -2.75 3.24 4.02
C HIS A 55 -1.32 3.02 3.52
N SER A 56 -0.38 3.15 4.45
CA SER A 56 1.03 2.77 4.26
C SER A 56 1.54 2.13 5.54
N HIS A 57 1.53 0.80 5.59
CA HIS A 57 1.88 0.02 6.77
C HIS A 57 2.98 -1.00 6.46
N ILE A 58 3.89 -1.21 7.40
CA ILE A 58 4.79 -2.38 7.44
C ILE A 58 4.23 -3.33 8.48
N VAL A 59 3.82 -4.51 8.04
CA VAL A 59 3.08 -5.48 8.83
C VAL A 59 3.86 -6.79 8.88
N MET A 60 4.07 -7.32 10.08
CA MET A 60 4.44 -8.71 10.27
C MET A 60 3.16 -9.55 10.19
N VAL A 61 3.10 -10.44 9.24
CA VAL A 61 2.05 -11.47 9.13
C VAL A 61 2.56 -12.68 9.89
N GLU A 62 2.05 -12.87 11.09
CA GLU A 62 2.50 -13.96 11.99
C GLU A 62 1.80 -15.28 11.65
N ASP A 63 0.53 -15.17 11.22
CA ASP A 63 -0.31 -16.28 10.79
C ASP A 63 -1.36 -15.75 9.80
N TRP A 64 -2.17 -16.61 9.21
CA TRP A 64 -3.18 -16.29 8.21
C TRP A 64 -4.20 -15.23 8.66
N CYS A 65 -4.45 -15.12 9.98
CA CYS A 65 -5.36 -14.16 10.59
C CYS A 65 -4.73 -13.33 11.71
N ARG A 66 -3.39 -13.43 11.91
CA ARG A 66 -2.67 -12.65 12.92
C ARG A 66 -1.65 -11.71 12.30
N TYR A 67 -1.80 -10.45 12.63
CA TYR A 67 -1.03 -9.35 12.05
C TYR A 67 -0.47 -8.47 13.17
N LYS A 68 0.73 -7.93 12.96
CA LYS A 68 1.36 -6.96 13.86
C LYS A 68 1.89 -5.79 13.07
N ILE A 69 1.42 -4.59 13.36
CA ILE A 69 1.95 -3.37 12.74
C ILE A 69 3.33 -3.08 13.34
N LEU A 70 4.34 -2.98 12.50
CA LEU A 70 5.70 -2.57 12.89
C LEU A 70 5.91 -1.08 12.63
N GLY A 71 5.34 -0.57 11.54
CA GLY A 71 5.42 0.84 11.16
C GLY A 71 4.24 1.25 10.30
N ARG A 72 3.95 2.53 10.28
CA ARG A 72 2.85 3.12 9.52
C ARG A 72 3.19 4.54 9.08
N THR A 73 2.40 5.07 8.16
CA THR A 73 2.46 6.51 7.90
C THR A 73 1.91 7.28 9.10
N VAL A 74 2.52 8.42 9.40
CA VAL A 74 2.07 9.35 10.46
C VAL A 74 1.22 10.49 9.92
N ASP A 75 1.10 10.58 8.59
CA ASP A 75 0.33 11.60 7.87
C ASP A 75 -0.30 11.02 6.59
N ASP A 76 -0.11 11.64 5.43
CA ASP A 76 -0.65 11.16 4.15
C ASP A 76 -0.16 9.72 3.86
N ALA A 77 -1.03 8.89 3.27
CA ALA A 77 -0.60 7.62 2.70
C ALA A 77 0.19 7.82 1.39
N ALA A 78 0.99 6.82 1.01
CA ALA A 78 1.79 6.91 -0.22
C ALA A 78 0.93 7.15 -1.47
N GLY A 79 -0.18 6.40 -1.63
CA GLY A 79 -1.07 6.59 -2.77
C GLY A 79 -1.76 7.96 -2.77
N GLU A 80 -2.15 8.46 -1.61
CA GLU A 80 -2.70 9.82 -1.46
C GLU A 80 -1.67 10.89 -1.84
N ALA A 81 -0.41 10.70 -1.46
CA ALA A 81 0.68 11.59 -1.87
C ALA A 81 0.87 11.59 -3.39
N TYR A 82 0.81 10.42 -4.04
CA TYR A 82 0.81 10.30 -5.50
C TYR A 82 -0.35 11.05 -6.15
N ASP A 83 -1.58 10.92 -5.62
CA ASP A 83 -2.76 11.59 -6.17
C ASP A 83 -2.66 13.12 -6.04
N LYS A 84 -2.18 13.61 -4.89
CA LYS A 84 -1.99 15.05 -4.64
C LYS A 84 -0.91 15.65 -5.53
N VAL A 85 0.23 14.96 -5.70
CA VAL A 85 1.33 15.39 -6.58
C VAL A 85 0.90 15.34 -8.05
N ALA A 86 0.20 14.30 -8.48
CA ALA A 86 -0.36 14.22 -9.83
C ALA A 86 -1.22 15.44 -10.14
N ARG A 87 -2.13 15.81 -9.23
CA ARG A 87 -2.98 17.00 -9.37
C ARG A 87 -2.16 18.27 -9.49
N THR A 88 -1.12 18.45 -8.65
CA THR A 88 -0.23 19.62 -8.71
C THR A 88 0.50 19.73 -10.05
N LEU A 89 0.85 18.58 -10.65
CA LEU A 89 1.55 18.51 -11.95
C LEU A 89 0.59 18.52 -13.15
N GLY A 90 -0.73 18.68 -12.95
CA GLY A 90 -1.73 18.63 -14.02
C GLY A 90 -1.92 17.24 -14.64
N LEU A 91 -1.53 16.18 -13.93
CA LEU A 91 -1.67 14.81 -14.40
C LEU A 91 -3.04 14.21 -14.03
N PRO A 92 -3.56 13.25 -14.82
CA PRO A 92 -4.86 12.65 -14.57
C PRO A 92 -4.88 11.74 -13.33
N TYR A 93 -6.09 11.51 -12.80
CA TYR A 93 -6.35 10.49 -11.78
C TYR A 93 -6.54 9.12 -12.46
N PRO A 94 -6.09 8.02 -11.83
CA PRO A 94 -5.40 7.91 -10.53
C PRO A 94 -3.93 8.33 -10.61
N GLY A 95 -3.45 9.01 -9.55
CA GLY A 95 -2.14 9.66 -9.52
C GLY A 95 -0.96 8.70 -9.62
N GLY A 96 -1.03 7.52 -8.98
CA GLY A 96 0.06 6.53 -9.05
C GLY A 96 0.45 6.15 -10.48
N PRO A 97 -0.47 5.61 -11.29
CA PRO A 97 -0.20 5.29 -12.70
C PRO A 97 0.21 6.49 -13.55
N SER A 98 -0.41 7.66 -13.35
CA SER A 98 -0.13 8.84 -14.15
C SER A 98 1.25 9.43 -13.87
N VAL A 99 1.66 9.50 -12.59
CA VAL A 99 3.02 9.90 -12.20
C VAL A 99 4.04 8.90 -12.72
N ALA A 100 3.78 7.59 -12.60
CA ALA A 100 4.67 6.56 -13.13
C ALA A 100 4.83 6.62 -14.67
N ALA A 101 3.77 7.00 -15.38
CA ALA A 101 3.82 7.22 -16.82
C ALA A 101 4.62 8.49 -17.17
N ALA A 102 4.38 9.61 -16.48
CA ALA A 102 5.09 10.87 -16.68
C ALA A 102 6.57 10.78 -16.32
N ALA A 103 6.93 9.97 -15.31
CA ALA A 103 8.30 9.75 -14.89
C ALA A 103 9.17 9.01 -15.93
N ARG A 104 8.56 8.41 -16.96
CA ARG A 104 9.32 7.71 -18.00
C ARG A 104 10.16 8.72 -18.80
N GLY A 105 11.46 8.52 -18.77
CA GLY A 105 12.42 9.40 -19.47
C GLY A 105 12.79 10.66 -18.70
N GLY A 106 12.21 10.90 -17.51
CA GLY A 106 12.64 11.98 -16.61
C GLY A 106 13.88 11.62 -15.80
N ASP A 107 14.63 12.63 -15.38
CA ASP A 107 15.77 12.45 -14.49
C ASP A 107 15.32 12.38 -13.01
N PRO A 108 15.48 11.23 -12.32
CA PRO A 108 15.08 11.10 -10.92
C PRO A 108 15.94 11.90 -9.94
N LYS A 109 17.00 12.59 -10.41
CA LYS A 109 17.90 13.43 -9.61
C LYS A 109 17.75 14.92 -9.89
N ALA A 110 16.90 15.30 -10.84
CA ALA A 110 16.72 16.70 -11.26
C ALA A 110 16.21 17.58 -10.10
N TYR A 111 15.35 17.07 -9.25
CA TYR A 111 14.83 17.79 -8.09
C TYR A 111 15.25 17.13 -6.77
N LYS A 112 15.85 17.92 -5.88
CA LYS A 112 16.35 17.48 -4.58
C LYS A 112 15.25 17.49 -3.53
N LEU A 113 14.38 16.48 -3.56
CA LEU A 113 13.27 16.38 -2.63
C LEU A 113 13.73 15.84 -1.25
N PRO A 114 13.13 16.32 -0.13
CA PRO A 114 13.56 15.95 1.21
C PRO A 114 13.25 14.49 1.55
N VAL A 115 13.94 13.96 2.57
CA VAL A 115 13.57 12.73 3.25
C VAL A 115 12.97 13.13 4.59
N PRO A 116 11.65 12.95 4.80
CA PRO A 116 11.02 13.29 6.06
C PRO A 116 11.63 12.50 7.23
N GLN A 117 11.87 13.21 8.34
CA GLN A 117 12.24 12.57 9.60
C GLN A 117 10.97 12.37 10.44
N VAL A 118 10.78 11.16 10.95
CA VAL A 118 9.59 10.80 11.74
C VAL A 118 10.00 9.96 12.94
N GLU A 119 9.24 10.10 14.02
CA GLU A 119 9.35 9.21 15.17
C GLU A 119 8.97 7.78 14.81
N GLY A 120 9.66 6.80 15.42
CA GLY A 120 9.45 5.39 15.14
C GLY A 120 10.31 4.88 13.98
N LYS A 121 11.06 3.83 14.25
CA LYS A 121 12.09 3.30 13.35
C LYS A 121 11.55 2.96 11.95
N TYR A 122 10.33 2.44 11.86
CA TYR A 122 9.73 1.97 10.62
C TYR A 122 8.60 2.87 10.11
N ASN A 123 8.28 3.95 10.83
CA ASN A 123 7.27 4.90 10.39
C ASN A 123 7.74 5.70 9.16
N VAL A 124 6.78 6.13 8.36
CA VAL A 124 6.98 6.97 7.18
C VAL A 124 6.13 8.24 7.24
N SER A 125 6.48 9.25 6.47
CA SER A 125 5.71 10.46 6.26
C SER A 125 5.85 10.90 4.81
N PHE A 126 4.81 11.49 4.25
CA PHE A 126 4.79 11.95 2.87
C PHE A 126 4.27 13.38 2.72
N SER A 127 3.67 13.99 3.76
CA SER A 127 3.14 15.36 3.70
C SER A 127 4.23 16.39 3.38
N GLY A 128 5.42 16.25 3.97
CA GLY A 128 6.55 17.13 3.70
C GLY A 128 7.08 16.99 2.27
N LEU A 129 7.07 15.78 1.74
CA LEU A 129 7.48 15.50 0.36
C LEU A 129 6.51 16.13 -0.64
N LYS A 130 5.20 15.97 -0.43
CA LYS A 130 4.15 16.62 -1.21
C LYS A 130 4.30 18.15 -1.20
N THR A 131 4.50 18.73 -0.01
CA THR A 131 4.65 20.19 0.16
C THR A 131 5.90 20.69 -0.59
N ALA A 132 6.99 19.95 -0.58
CA ALA A 132 8.20 20.31 -1.32
C ALA A 132 7.91 20.38 -2.84
N VAL A 133 7.16 19.43 -3.41
CA VAL A 133 6.77 19.48 -4.83
C VAL A 133 5.89 20.69 -5.13
N ILE A 134 4.90 20.96 -4.28
CA ILE A 134 4.02 22.15 -4.46
C ILE A 134 4.83 23.44 -4.45
N ASN A 135 5.78 23.56 -3.51
CA ASN A 135 6.63 24.75 -3.41
C ASN A 135 7.55 24.92 -4.64
N GLU A 136 8.11 23.83 -5.18
CA GLU A 136 8.93 23.90 -6.40
C GLU A 136 8.11 24.36 -7.61
N VAL A 137 6.87 23.88 -7.76
CA VAL A 137 5.97 24.32 -8.83
C VAL A 137 5.63 25.80 -8.67
N HIS A 138 5.20 26.25 -7.49
CA HIS A 138 4.88 27.65 -7.23
C HIS A 138 6.09 28.57 -7.41
N ASN A 139 7.28 28.17 -6.95
CA ASN A 139 8.50 28.94 -7.10
C ASN A 139 8.89 29.12 -8.58
N ALA A 140 8.69 28.09 -9.39
CA ALA A 140 8.93 28.17 -10.82
C ALA A 140 7.92 29.16 -11.49
N GLU A 141 6.64 29.04 -11.18
CA GLU A 141 5.59 29.92 -11.69
C GLU A 141 5.82 31.41 -11.34
N GLN A 142 6.20 31.70 -10.09
CA GLN A 142 6.54 33.06 -9.65
C GLN A 142 7.72 33.68 -10.41
N LYS A 143 8.63 32.85 -10.89
CA LYS A 143 9.76 33.26 -11.71
C LYS A 143 9.46 33.30 -13.23
N GLY A 144 8.20 33.06 -13.61
CA GLY A 144 7.79 32.99 -15.01
C GLY A 144 8.26 31.72 -15.73
N ASN A 145 8.65 30.69 -14.98
CA ASN A 145 9.11 29.38 -15.47
C ASN A 145 8.06 28.29 -15.16
N THR A 146 8.27 27.13 -15.75
CA THR A 146 7.52 25.91 -15.42
C THR A 146 8.48 24.80 -15.03
N VAL A 147 8.06 23.91 -14.13
CA VAL A 147 8.83 22.70 -13.83
C VAL A 147 8.77 21.73 -15.01
N ASN A 148 9.84 20.99 -15.23
CA ASN A 148 9.78 19.83 -16.12
C ASN A 148 8.98 18.72 -15.42
N VAL A 149 7.80 18.44 -15.93
CA VAL A 149 6.84 17.47 -15.33
C VAL A 149 7.42 16.06 -15.28
N ALA A 150 8.15 15.63 -16.32
CA ALA A 150 8.76 14.30 -16.36
C ALA A 150 9.85 14.14 -15.28
N ASP A 151 10.72 15.14 -15.15
CA ASP A 151 11.79 15.16 -14.15
C ASP A 151 11.24 15.25 -12.72
N MET A 152 10.21 16.08 -12.51
CA MET A 152 9.57 16.19 -11.20
C MET A 152 8.85 14.91 -10.81
N ALA A 153 8.12 14.30 -11.75
CA ALA A 153 7.46 13.01 -11.53
C ALA A 153 8.49 11.90 -11.23
N ALA A 154 9.61 11.86 -11.96
CA ALA A 154 10.68 10.90 -11.73
C ALA A 154 11.36 11.10 -10.37
N SER A 155 11.67 12.35 -10.00
CA SER A 155 12.30 12.68 -8.72
C SER A 155 11.38 12.37 -7.53
N PHE A 156 10.08 12.65 -7.66
CA PHE A 156 9.08 12.34 -6.64
C PHE A 156 8.91 10.84 -6.47
N GLN A 157 8.70 10.10 -7.57
CA GLN A 157 8.55 8.65 -7.54
C GLN A 157 9.78 7.98 -6.91
N GLU A 158 10.98 8.33 -7.36
CA GLU A 158 12.21 7.77 -6.81
C GLU A 158 12.29 8.01 -5.30
N ARG A 159 11.94 9.21 -4.83
CA ARG A 159 12.03 9.56 -3.42
C ARG A 159 11.05 8.76 -2.56
N ILE A 160 9.77 8.67 -2.96
CA ILE A 160 8.74 7.97 -2.19
C ILE A 160 9.03 6.46 -2.15
N ASP A 161 9.44 5.88 -3.29
CA ASP A 161 9.74 4.46 -3.40
C ASP A 161 10.99 4.08 -2.59
N GLN A 162 12.03 4.94 -2.57
CA GLN A 162 13.21 4.76 -1.70
C GLN A 162 12.84 4.79 -0.22
N ILE A 163 11.95 5.68 0.21
CA ILE A 163 11.50 5.75 1.62
C ILE A 163 10.80 4.45 2.00
N LEU A 164 9.85 3.99 1.19
CA LEU A 164 9.09 2.76 1.44
C LEU A 164 9.99 1.52 1.45
N ALA A 165 10.83 1.36 0.42
CA ALA A 165 11.73 0.22 0.31
C ALA A 165 12.74 0.19 1.46
N LYS A 166 13.36 1.33 1.79
CA LYS A 166 14.32 1.42 2.90
C LYS A 166 13.71 0.99 4.23
N LYS A 167 12.51 1.46 4.55
CA LYS A 167 11.84 1.13 5.82
C LYS A 167 11.45 -0.35 5.89
N LEU A 168 10.94 -0.92 4.80
CA LEU A 168 10.63 -2.35 4.71
C LEU A 168 11.89 -3.21 4.87
N LEU A 169 12.97 -2.89 4.17
CA LEU A 169 14.23 -3.64 4.23
C LEU A 169 14.90 -3.51 5.60
N THR A 170 14.80 -2.32 6.23
CA THR A 170 15.27 -2.14 7.61
C THR A 170 14.48 -3.04 8.57
N ALA A 171 13.15 -3.09 8.44
CA ALA A 171 12.32 -3.98 9.25
C ALA A 171 12.67 -5.47 9.01
N ALA A 172 12.95 -5.85 7.76
CA ALA A 172 13.35 -7.22 7.43
C ALA A 172 14.69 -7.61 8.08
N ALA A 173 15.68 -6.73 8.02
CA ALA A 173 16.99 -6.95 8.65
C ALA A 173 16.87 -7.08 10.17
N ASP A 174 16.12 -6.20 10.82
CA ASP A 174 15.96 -6.17 12.28
C ASP A 174 15.16 -7.36 12.82
N THR A 175 14.14 -7.80 12.09
CA THR A 175 13.28 -8.93 12.51
C THR A 175 13.83 -10.28 12.09
N GLY A 176 14.84 -10.32 11.24
CA GLY A 176 15.36 -11.54 10.65
C GLY A 176 14.39 -12.22 9.67
N ALA A 177 13.38 -11.49 9.19
CA ALA A 177 12.39 -12.01 8.24
C ALA A 177 13.08 -12.50 6.95
N LYS A 178 12.74 -13.71 6.51
CA LYS A 178 13.30 -14.34 5.31
C LYS A 178 12.40 -14.19 4.08
N THR A 179 11.20 -13.67 4.28
CA THR A 179 10.19 -13.49 3.23
C THR A 179 9.59 -12.10 3.33
N ILE A 180 9.51 -11.41 2.20
CA ILE A 180 8.98 -10.06 2.06
C ILE A 180 7.89 -10.06 0.98
N CYS A 181 6.79 -9.36 1.24
CA CYS A 181 5.70 -9.16 0.29
C CYS A 181 5.40 -7.67 0.10
N LEU A 182 4.84 -7.32 -1.05
CA LEU A 182 4.17 -6.05 -1.29
C LEU A 182 2.67 -6.28 -1.44
N ALA A 183 1.85 -5.31 -1.05
CA ALA A 183 0.40 -5.35 -1.17
C ALA A 183 -0.19 -3.95 -1.36
N GLY A 184 -1.38 -3.87 -1.93
CA GLY A 184 -2.07 -2.61 -2.21
C GLY A 184 -1.69 -2.00 -3.56
N GLY A 185 -2.41 -0.94 -3.97
CA GLY A 185 -2.27 -0.33 -5.31
C GLY A 185 -0.86 0.16 -5.64
N VAL A 186 -0.13 0.69 -4.63
CA VAL A 186 1.25 1.16 -4.81
C VAL A 186 2.22 -0.01 -5.08
N ALA A 187 1.87 -1.24 -4.69
CA ALA A 187 2.64 -2.44 -5.03
C ALA A 187 2.72 -2.71 -6.55
N ALA A 188 1.91 -2.05 -7.37
CA ALA A 188 2.02 -2.11 -8.84
C ALA A 188 3.18 -1.27 -9.39
N ASN A 189 3.75 -0.35 -8.59
CA ASN A 189 4.84 0.52 -9.03
C ASN A 189 6.10 -0.29 -9.34
N GLY A 190 6.56 -0.24 -10.60
CA GLY A 190 7.73 -1.00 -11.07
C GLY A 190 9.03 -0.60 -10.38
N ARG A 191 9.20 0.70 -10.05
CA ARG A 191 10.40 1.19 -9.37
C ARG A 191 10.48 0.68 -7.93
N LEU A 192 9.36 0.73 -7.20
CA LEU A 192 9.27 0.16 -5.84
C LEU A 192 9.60 -1.34 -5.86
N ARG A 193 9.02 -2.10 -6.79
CA ARG A 193 9.31 -3.54 -6.95
C ARG A 193 10.79 -3.80 -7.17
N GLN A 194 11.44 -3.02 -8.04
CA GLN A 194 12.88 -3.12 -8.30
C GLN A 194 13.69 -2.87 -7.04
N LEU A 195 13.47 -1.74 -6.34
CA LEU A 195 14.20 -1.38 -5.12
C LEU A 195 14.07 -2.45 -4.02
N VAL A 196 12.86 -3.01 -3.87
CA VAL A 196 12.62 -4.06 -2.86
C VAL A 196 13.33 -5.36 -3.27
N ASN A 197 13.27 -5.77 -4.54
CA ASN A 197 13.97 -6.96 -5.02
C ASN A 197 15.49 -6.84 -4.82
N ASP A 198 16.09 -5.73 -5.26
CA ASP A 198 17.53 -5.49 -5.17
C ASP A 198 18.01 -5.47 -3.70
N GLY A 199 17.22 -4.84 -2.83
CA GLY A 199 17.53 -4.80 -1.40
C GLY A 199 17.33 -6.14 -0.69
N ALA A 200 16.27 -6.86 -1.02
CA ALA A 200 15.98 -8.17 -0.45
C ALA A 200 17.03 -9.22 -0.85
N GLN A 201 17.51 -9.17 -2.09
CA GLN A 201 18.60 -10.04 -2.56
C GLN A 201 19.86 -9.87 -1.68
N LYS A 202 20.22 -8.62 -1.33
CA LYS A 202 21.36 -8.33 -0.45
C LYS A 202 21.18 -8.87 0.98
N LEU A 203 19.92 -8.99 1.43
CA LEU A 203 19.55 -9.52 2.75
C LEU A 203 19.32 -11.04 2.74
N GLY A 204 19.39 -11.70 1.57
CA GLY A 204 19.06 -13.11 1.42
C GLY A 204 17.58 -13.41 1.68
N CYS A 205 16.68 -12.45 1.43
CA CYS A 205 15.25 -12.58 1.58
C CYS A 205 14.60 -12.98 0.25
N ARG A 206 13.55 -13.83 0.32
CA ARG A 206 12.66 -14.10 -0.82
C ARG A 206 11.62 -13.00 -0.91
N VAL A 207 11.30 -12.58 -2.14
CA VAL A 207 10.28 -11.57 -2.41
C VAL A 207 9.11 -12.20 -3.15
N PHE A 208 7.90 -11.94 -2.66
CA PHE A 208 6.66 -12.32 -3.32
C PHE A 208 5.87 -11.06 -3.68
N LEU A 209 5.55 -10.91 -4.93
CA LEU A 209 4.86 -9.75 -5.48
C LEU A 209 3.55 -10.19 -6.13
N PRO A 210 2.42 -9.55 -5.83
CA PRO A 210 1.16 -9.91 -6.44
C PRO A 210 1.19 -9.59 -7.95
N GLU A 211 0.47 -10.37 -8.77
CA GLU A 211 0.20 -9.97 -10.15
C GLU A 211 -0.47 -8.58 -10.18
N LEU A 212 -0.17 -7.79 -11.21
CA LEU A 212 -0.66 -6.41 -11.31
C LEU A 212 -2.19 -6.31 -11.18
N LYS A 213 -2.92 -7.26 -11.72
CA LYS A 213 -4.39 -7.32 -11.65
C LYS A 213 -4.94 -7.47 -10.23
N TYR A 214 -4.13 -7.95 -9.27
CA TYR A 214 -4.51 -8.14 -7.87
C TYR A 214 -3.98 -7.05 -6.93
N CYS A 215 -3.21 -6.07 -7.43
CA CYS A 215 -2.70 -4.97 -6.60
C CYS A 215 -3.81 -4.01 -6.16
N GLY A 216 -4.75 -3.68 -7.06
CA GLY A 216 -5.91 -2.85 -6.75
C GLY A 216 -7.01 -3.61 -6.01
N ASP A 217 -8.07 -2.87 -5.62
CA ASP A 217 -9.24 -3.44 -4.97
C ASP A 217 -9.93 -4.45 -5.90
N ASN A 218 -10.22 -5.65 -5.37
CA ASN A 218 -10.89 -6.69 -6.13
C ASN A 218 -11.60 -7.69 -5.18
N GLY A 219 -12.62 -8.36 -5.70
CA GLY A 219 -13.38 -9.35 -4.92
C GLY A 219 -12.59 -10.59 -4.56
N ALA A 220 -11.61 -11.00 -5.41
CA ALA A 220 -10.83 -12.22 -5.18
C ALA A 220 -9.93 -12.10 -3.94
N MET A 221 -9.33 -10.93 -3.69
CA MET A 221 -8.53 -10.69 -2.49
C MET A 221 -9.36 -10.83 -1.20
N ILE A 222 -10.61 -10.35 -1.22
CA ILE A 222 -11.53 -10.45 -0.09
C ILE A 222 -11.97 -11.90 0.12
N ALA A 223 -12.31 -12.61 -0.97
CA ALA A 223 -12.70 -14.03 -0.89
C ALA A 223 -11.54 -14.88 -0.35
N THR A 224 -10.31 -14.59 -0.76
CA THR A 224 -9.12 -15.32 -0.29
C THR A 224 -8.90 -15.12 1.21
N GLN A 225 -8.95 -13.88 1.71
CA GLN A 225 -8.86 -13.66 3.16
C GLN A 225 -10.05 -14.26 3.89
N GLY A 226 -11.25 -14.15 3.32
CA GLY A 226 -12.46 -14.73 3.88
C GLY A 226 -12.36 -16.25 4.06
N TYR A 227 -11.67 -16.95 3.18
CA TYR A 227 -11.40 -18.38 3.35
C TYR A 227 -10.59 -18.66 4.63
N TYR A 228 -9.55 -17.88 4.91
CA TYR A 228 -8.73 -18.07 6.11
C TYR A 228 -9.48 -17.66 7.38
N GLU A 229 -10.22 -16.54 7.34
CA GLU A 229 -11.06 -16.09 8.46
C GLU A 229 -12.14 -17.16 8.79
N TYR A 230 -12.77 -17.76 7.77
CA TYR A 230 -13.71 -18.84 7.94
C TYR A 230 -13.09 -20.07 8.61
N ARG A 231 -11.88 -20.45 8.17
CA ARG A 231 -11.13 -21.59 8.76
C ARG A 231 -10.71 -21.34 10.20
N ASP A 232 -10.44 -20.09 10.54
CA ASP A 232 -10.09 -19.65 11.90
C ASP A 232 -11.33 -19.53 12.81
N GLY A 233 -12.54 -19.73 12.26
CA GLY A 233 -13.80 -19.64 12.99
C GLY A 233 -14.29 -18.22 13.19
N ASN A 234 -13.73 -17.22 12.50
CA ASN A 234 -14.15 -15.83 12.55
C ASN A 234 -15.43 -15.65 11.73
N LEU A 235 -16.55 -15.85 12.38
CA LEU A 235 -17.90 -15.69 11.80
C LEU A 235 -18.59 -14.49 12.43
N ALA A 236 -19.40 -13.81 11.64
CA ALA A 236 -20.24 -12.71 12.11
C ALA A 236 -21.69 -13.16 12.27
N ASP A 237 -22.37 -12.53 13.18
CA ASP A 237 -23.82 -12.56 13.25
C ASP A 237 -24.46 -11.46 12.36
N TRP A 238 -25.78 -11.40 12.38
CA TRP A 238 -26.55 -10.44 11.57
C TRP A 238 -26.45 -8.99 12.06
N THR A 239 -25.82 -8.74 13.20
CA THR A 239 -25.55 -7.37 13.72
C THR A 239 -24.32 -6.74 13.11
N LEU A 240 -23.49 -7.52 12.38
CA LEU A 240 -22.30 -7.00 11.69
C LEU A 240 -22.61 -5.71 10.94
N ASN A 241 -21.75 -4.73 11.10
CA ASN A 241 -21.85 -3.46 10.39
C ASN A 241 -20.50 -3.10 9.72
N GLY A 242 -20.54 -2.21 8.74
CA GLY A 242 -19.33 -1.66 8.13
C GLY A 242 -18.60 -0.74 9.10
N LEU A 243 -17.33 -1.00 9.36
CA LEU A 243 -16.47 -0.16 10.17
C LEU A 243 -15.54 0.65 9.26
N PRO A 244 -15.62 1.99 9.26
CA PRO A 244 -14.80 2.82 8.38
C PRO A 244 -13.32 2.84 8.77
N THR A 245 -13.06 2.61 10.05
CA THR A 245 -11.69 2.62 10.60
C THR A 245 -11.54 1.46 11.56
N LEU A 246 -10.66 0.55 11.23
CA LEU A 246 -10.32 -0.60 12.05
C LEU A 246 -8.82 -0.89 11.89
N PRO A 247 -8.04 -1.04 12.97
CA PRO A 247 -6.64 -1.42 12.83
C PRO A 247 -6.52 -2.84 12.27
N ILE A 248 -5.51 -3.09 11.41
CA ILE A 248 -5.33 -4.40 10.77
C ILE A 248 -5.04 -5.53 11.79
N ASP A 249 -4.45 -5.18 12.92
CA ASP A 249 -4.06 -6.07 14.02
C ASP A 249 -5.13 -6.23 15.11
N TYR A 250 -6.36 -5.75 14.84
CA TYR A 250 -7.48 -6.00 15.77
C TYR A 250 -7.78 -7.51 15.86
N ARG A 251 -8.28 -7.93 17.02
CA ARG A 251 -8.78 -9.28 17.30
C ARG A 251 -10.26 -9.26 17.63
#